data_79b874d5930418099bfd3c0b1a11f422
#
_entry.id   79b874d5930418099bfd3c0b1a11f422
#
_cell.length_a   1.000
_cell.length_b   1.000
_cell.length_c   1.000
_cell.angle_alpha   90.00
_cell.angle_beta   90.00
_cell.angle_gamma   90.00
#
_symmetry.space_group_name_H-M   'P 1'
#
loop_
_entity.id
_entity.type
_entity.pdbx_description
1 polymer ?
#
loop_
_entity_poly.entity_id
_entity_poly.type
_entity_poly.pdbx_seq_one_letter_code
_entity_poly.pdbx_strand_id
1 'polypeptide(L)'
;LINLELDRPIAFLDVETTGLSVSADRIVEMSILKVDPDGSQEQKTRRFNPGRPIASGATEVHGITDQDVADEPEFRQVAAGLRSYLEDCDIAGFGVSRFDLPLLEAEFKRARVEFSREGRRVIDTMVIYHSMEPRDLSAAYARYTGKEIERPHAAGDDARAAAEILDAQLALYPDLPKTAAALHRFCNPDQDNWVDPDGRLALTDGEVTINFGQHKGESLKDVAEMEPDYLKWVLDQDFSSQVRSMVAAALDGELPSPPEPDEPELDE
;
A
#
# COMPACT_ATOMS: atom_id res chain seq x y z
N LEU A 1 -4.65 -8.69 27.53
CA LEU A 1 -4.85 -7.24 27.34
C LEU A 1 -5.31 -6.64 28.69
N ILE A 2 -4.59 -5.61 29.16
CA ILE A 2 -4.86 -5.02 30.49
C ILE A 2 -5.92 -3.90 30.40
N ASN A 3 -5.98 -3.20 29.26
CA ASN A 3 -6.79 -1.99 29.10
C ASN A 3 -8.04 -2.20 28.25
N LEU A 4 -8.34 -3.41 27.82
CA LEU A 4 -9.51 -3.75 27.03
C LEU A 4 -10.43 -4.69 27.78
N GLU A 5 -11.65 -4.27 28.00
CA GLU A 5 -12.70 -5.12 28.59
C GLU A 5 -13.37 -5.94 27.47
N LEU A 6 -13.38 -7.25 27.63
CA LEU A 6 -13.93 -8.20 26.69
C LEU A 6 -15.19 -8.87 27.26
N ASP A 7 -16.27 -8.89 26.49
CA ASP A 7 -17.48 -9.66 26.78
C ASP A 7 -17.56 -10.97 25.98
N ARG A 8 -16.68 -11.11 24.97
CA ARG A 8 -16.43 -12.33 24.19
C ARG A 8 -15.01 -12.36 23.67
N PRO A 9 -14.51 -13.51 23.17
CA PRO A 9 -13.14 -13.59 22.67
C PRO A 9 -12.86 -12.62 21.52
N ILE A 10 -11.60 -12.14 21.42
CA ILE A 10 -11.10 -11.35 20.31
C ILE A 10 -9.93 -12.06 19.66
N ALA A 11 -9.90 -12.11 18.33
CA ALA A 11 -8.83 -12.69 17.53
C ALA A 11 -8.09 -11.59 16.77
N PHE A 12 -6.81 -11.37 17.12
CA PHE A 12 -5.92 -10.51 16.36
C PHE A 12 -5.36 -11.32 15.20
N LEU A 13 -5.58 -10.83 13.97
CA LEU A 13 -5.17 -11.47 12.74
C LEU A 13 -4.03 -10.71 12.09
N ASP A 14 -3.12 -11.48 11.49
CA ASP A 14 -2.08 -11.00 10.58
C ASP A 14 -1.81 -12.08 9.54
N VAL A 15 -1.68 -11.70 8.25
CA VAL A 15 -1.48 -12.66 7.16
C VAL A 15 -0.36 -12.25 6.23
N GLU A 16 0.44 -13.25 5.80
CA GLU A 16 1.36 -13.14 4.69
C GLU A 16 0.76 -13.78 3.43
N THR A 17 1.07 -13.25 2.25
CA THR A 17 0.32 -13.55 1.03
C THR A 17 1.19 -13.68 -0.19
N THR A 18 0.63 -14.25 -1.28
CA THR A 18 1.33 -14.33 -2.57
C THR A 18 1.46 -12.98 -3.27
N GLY A 19 0.77 -11.93 -2.80
CA GLY A 19 0.75 -10.58 -3.35
C GLY A 19 -0.38 -9.74 -2.74
N LEU A 20 -0.67 -8.56 -3.27
CA LEU A 20 -1.54 -7.56 -2.65
C LEU A 20 -3.01 -7.58 -3.12
N SER A 21 -3.37 -8.45 -4.05
CA SER A 21 -4.74 -8.52 -4.58
C SER A 21 -5.63 -9.43 -3.72
N VAL A 22 -6.58 -8.86 -3.01
CA VAL A 22 -7.58 -9.61 -2.20
C VAL A 22 -8.33 -10.66 -3.03
N SER A 23 -8.63 -10.37 -4.29
CA SER A 23 -9.38 -11.28 -5.16
C SER A 23 -8.53 -12.37 -5.81
N ALA A 24 -7.28 -12.05 -6.15
CA ALA A 24 -6.40 -12.96 -6.88
C ALA A 24 -5.43 -13.72 -5.96
N ASP A 25 -4.88 -13.07 -4.95
CA ASP A 25 -3.83 -13.65 -4.13
C ASP A 25 -4.33 -14.63 -3.07
N ARG A 26 -3.37 -15.31 -2.41
CA ARG A 26 -3.59 -16.40 -1.46
C ARG A 26 -2.82 -16.14 -0.19
N ILE A 27 -3.34 -16.64 0.93
CA ILE A 27 -2.62 -16.66 2.21
C ILE A 27 -1.52 -17.73 2.14
N VAL A 28 -0.30 -17.35 2.49
CA VAL A 28 0.85 -18.25 2.64
C VAL A 28 1.22 -18.51 4.10
N GLU A 29 0.98 -17.53 4.97
CA GLU A 29 1.07 -17.69 6.43
C GLU A 29 -0.03 -16.87 7.11
N MET A 30 -0.55 -17.36 8.21
CA MET A 30 -1.49 -16.64 9.05
C MET A 30 -1.16 -16.85 10.52
N SER A 31 -1.12 -15.76 11.28
CA SER A 31 -1.02 -15.77 12.73
C SER A 31 -2.32 -15.25 13.35
N ILE A 32 -2.76 -15.92 14.40
CA ILE A 32 -3.93 -15.53 15.20
C ILE A 32 -3.51 -15.52 16.66
N LEU A 33 -3.63 -14.37 17.31
CA LEU A 33 -3.60 -14.27 18.76
C LEU A 33 -5.04 -14.11 19.25
N LYS A 34 -5.57 -15.18 19.85
CA LYS A 34 -6.90 -15.18 20.50
C LYS A 34 -6.75 -14.78 21.95
N VAL A 35 -7.58 -13.86 22.42
CA VAL A 35 -7.65 -13.41 23.81
C VAL A 35 -9.07 -13.61 24.30
N ASP A 36 -9.22 -14.36 25.36
CA ASP A 36 -10.51 -14.64 25.99
C ASP A 36 -10.85 -13.58 27.07
N PRO A 37 -12.14 -13.46 27.47
CA PRO A 37 -12.57 -12.48 28.49
C PRO A 37 -11.89 -12.62 29.84
N ASP A 38 -11.42 -13.82 30.20
CA ASP A 38 -10.66 -14.06 31.43
C ASP A 38 -9.19 -13.62 31.35
N GLY A 39 -8.76 -13.08 30.18
CA GLY A 39 -7.40 -12.63 29.90
C GLY A 39 -6.46 -13.73 29.43
N SER A 40 -6.90 -14.98 29.31
CA SER A 40 -6.10 -16.05 28.73
C SER A 40 -5.83 -15.79 27.26
N GLN A 41 -4.66 -16.22 26.77
CA GLN A 41 -4.18 -15.95 25.40
C GLN A 41 -3.69 -17.23 24.76
N GLU A 42 -4.05 -17.42 23.50
CA GLU A 42 -3.52 -18.50 22.66
C GLU A 42 -3.06 -17.91 21.34
N GLN A 43 -1.81 -18.17 20.94
CA GLN A 43 -1.29 -17.79 19.63
C GLN A 43 -1.11 -19.02 18.77
N LYS A 44 -1.60 -18.97 17.54
CA LYS A 44 -1.40 -19.97 16.50
C LYS A 44 -0.89 -19.33 15.23
N THR A 45 0.23 -19.82 14.73
CA THR A 45 0.75 -19.45 13.41
C THR A 45 0.79 -20.69 12.54
N ARG A 46 0.36 -20.55 11.28
CA ARG A 46 0.36 -21.65 10.33
C ARG A 46 0.64 -21.18 8.93
N ARG A 47 1.47 -21.95 8.21
CA ARG A 47 1.71 -21.80 6.77
C ARG A 47 0.73 -22.62 5.95
N PHE A 48 0.56 -22.18 4.69
CA PHE A 48 -0.33 -22.80 3.73
C PHE A 48 0.34 -22.90 2.36
N ASN A 49 0.11 -23.99 1.68
CA ASN A 49 0.42 -24.08 0.26
C ASN A 49 -0.63 -23.27 -0.52
N PRO A 50 -0.23 -22.17 -1.18
CA PRO A 50 -1.17 -21.31 -1.91
C PRO A 50 -1.65 -21.94 -3.23
N GLY A 51 -1.03 -23.04 -3.70
CA GLY A 51 -1.32 -23.68 -4.99
C GLY A 51 -0.96 -22.80 -6.20
N ARG A 52 -0.13 -21.79 -6.00
CA ARG A 52 0.38 -20.86 -7.03
C ARG A 52 1.69 -20.25 -6.58
N PRO A 53 2.52 -19.72 -7.52
CA PRO A 53 3.77 -19.05 -7.15
C PRO A 53 3.55 -17.81 -6.27
N ILE A 54 4.48 -17.58 -5.36
CA ILE A 54 4.59 -16.35 -4.56
C ILE A 54 5.32 -15.31 -5.40
N ALA A 55 4.77 -14.09 -5.49
CA ALA A 55 5.45 -13.00 -6.20
C ALA A 55 6.79 -12.66 -5.53
N SER A 56 7.83 -12.37 -6.32
CA SER A 56 9.15 -12.02 -5.78
C SER A 56 9.11 -10.86 -4.78
N GLY A 57 8.33 -9.82 -5.09
CA GLY A 57 8.16 -8.69 -4.17
C GLY A 57 7.47 -9.06 -2.85
N ALA A 58 6.60 -10.07 -2.82
CA ALA A 58 6.03 -10.58 -1.59
C ALA A 58 7.08 -11.35 -0.78
N THR A 59 7.84 -12.24 -1.43
CA THR A 59 8.97 -12.96 -0.79
C THR A 59 10.02 -11.99 -0.23
N GLU A 60 10.31 -10.89 -0.91
CA GLU A 60 11.24 -9.86 -0.40
C GLU A 60 10.76 -9.21 0.90
N VAL A 61 9.43 -9.10 1.10
CA VAL A 61 8.84 -8.50 2.30
C VAL A 61 8.83 -9.50 3.47
N HIS A 62 8.25 -10.70 3.29
CA HIS A 62 8.01 -11.63 4.39
C HIS A 62 9.00 -12.81 4.46
N GLY A 63 9.87 -12.97 3.45
CA GLY A 63 10.91 -13.99 3.41
C GLY A 63 10.45 -15.41 3.15
N ILE A 64 9.15 -15.66 2.91
CA ILE A 64 8.60 -17.00 2.64
C ILE A 64 8.72 -17.27 1.14
N THR A 65 9.28 -18.43 0.81
CA THR A 65 9.47 -18.91 -0.57
C THR A 65 8.47 -20.01 -0.93
N ASP A 66 8.31 -20.29 -2.23
CA ASP A 66 7.50 -21.42 -2.70
C ASP A 66 7.93 -22.75 -2.06
N GLN A 67 9.23 -22.92 -1.80
CA GLN A 67 9.76 -24.14 -1.19
C GLN A 67 9.32 -24.28 0.28
N ASP A 68 9.20 -23.17 1.02
CA ASP A 68 8.81 -23.18 2.43
C ASP A 68 7.36 -23.61 2.65
N VAL A 69 6.52 -23.51 1.62
CA VAL A 69 5.08 -23.81 1.67
C VAL A 69 4.68 -25.01 0.81
N ALA A 70 5.62 -25.62 0.07
CA ALA A 70 5.33 -26.69 -0.89
C ALA A 70 4.61 -27.89 -0.24
N ASP A 71 5.05 -28.29 0.95
CA ASP A 71 4.51 -29.44 1.70
C ASP A 71 3.45 -29.05 2.75
N GLU A 72 3.12 -27.77 2.83
CA GLU A 72 2.09 -27.29 3.77
C GLU A 72 0.67 -27.59 3.27
N PRO A 73 -0.32 -27.70 4.17
CA PRO A 73 -1.70 -27.92 3.75
C PRO A 73 -2.24 -26.71 3.01
N GLU A 74 -3.09 -26.95 2.03
CA GLU A 74 -3.88 -25.86 1.44
C GLU A 74 -4.89 -25.30 2.46
N PHE A 75 -5.23 -24.01 2.35
CA PHE A 75 -6.20 -23.34 3.24
C PHE A 75 -7.52 -24.11 3.35
N ARG A 76 -8.03 -24.68 2.25
CA ARG A 76 -9.29 -25.45 2.22
C ARG A 76 -9.31 -26.64 3.16
N GLN A 77 -8.15 -27.26 3.46
CA GLN A 77 -8.05 -28.43 4.32
C GLN A 77 -8.25 -28.10 5.80
N VAL A 78 -8.00 -26.85 6.17
CA VAL A 78 -8.11 -26.37 7.56
C VAL A 78 -9.28 -25.40 7.77
N ALA A 79 -9.90 -24.94 6.70
CA ALA A 79 -10.93 -23.89 6.73
C ALA A 79 -12.06 -24.18 7.74
N ALA A 80 -12.59 -25.40 7.78
CA ALA A 80 -13.67 -25.74 8.72
C ALA A 80 -13.23 -25.64 10.19
N GLY A 81 -12.03 -26.11 10.52
CA GLY A 81 -11.45 -26.01 11.86
C GLY A 81 -11.15 -24.56 12.24
N LEU A 82 -10.63 -23.77 11.28
CA LEU A 82 -10.36 -22.35 11.47
C LEU A 82 -11.64 -21.55 11.71
N ARG A 83 -12.70 -21.83 10.92
CA ARG A 83 -14.01 -21.21 11.13
C ARG A 83 -14.52 -21.48 12.56
N SER A 84 -14.45 -22.72 13.03
CA SER A 84 -14.87 -23.09 14.38
C SER A 84 -13.99 -22.42 15.46
N TYR A 85 -12.69 -22.29 15.21
CA TYR A 85 -11.76 -21.59 16.11
C TYR A 85 -12.07 -20.10 16.25
N LEU A 86 -12.52 -19.48 15.17
CA LEU A 86 -12.93 -18.07 15.12
C LEU A 86 -14.43 -17.87 15.44
N GLU A 87 -15.19 -18.93 15.73
CA GLU A 87 -16.60 -18.79 16.12
C GLU A 87 -16.71 -17.92 17.37
N ASP A 88 -17.67 -17.03 17.41
CA ASP A 88 -17.91 -16.08 18.52
C ASP A 88 -16.78 -15.08 18.80
N CYS A 89 -15.71 -15.05 18.01
CA CYS A 89 -14.65 -14.05 18.16
C CYS A 89 -14.99 -12.74 17.46
N ASP A 90 -14.70 -11.61 18.11
CA ASP A 90 -14.44 -10.35 17.42
C ASP A 90 -13.09 -10.43 16.71
N ILE A 91 -12.87 -9.57 15.73
CA ILE A 91 -11.65 -9.54 14.92
C ILE A 91 -10.90 -8.24 15.18
N ALA A 92 -9.58 -8.32 15.32
CA ALA A 92 -8.71 -7.16 15.41
C ALA A 92 -7.43 -7.36 14.62
N GLY A 93 -6.70 -6.27 14.35
CA GLY A 93 -5.40 -6.27 13.69
C GLY A 93 -4.98 -4.85 13.27
N PHE A 94 -3.86 -4.73 12.57
CA PHE A 94 -3.37 -3.47 12.04
C PHE A 94 -3.64 -3.39 10.53
N GLY A 95 -4.60 -2.59 10.10
CA GLY A 95 -5.05 -2.55 8.71
C GLY A 95 -5.97 -3.72 8.33
N VAL A 96 -6.38 -4.51 9.31
CA VAL A 96 -7.13 -5.77 9.14
C VAL A 96 -8.41 -5.62 8.32
N SER A 97 -9.08 -4.48 8.44
CA SER A 97 -10.33 -4.19 7.73
C SER A 97 -10.16 -4.06 6.22
N ARG A 98 -8.98 -3.68 5.76
CA ARG A 98 -8.70 -3.39 4.35
C ARG A 98 -8.06 -4.55 3.61
N PHE A 99 -7.31 -5.40 4.30
CA PHE A 99 -6.53 -6.46 3.66
C PHE A 99 -6.78 -7.84 4.27
N ASP A 100 -6.37 -8.09 5.52
CA ASP A 100 -6.36 -9.43 6.13
C ASP A 100 -7.75 -10.06 6.16
N LEU A 101 -8.74 -9.36 6.68
CA LEU A 101 -10.09 -9.88 6.82
C LEU A 101 -10.79 -10.08 5.46
N PRO A 102 -10.74 -9.15 4.49
CA PRO A 102 -11.22 -9.39 3.14
C PRO A 102 -10.57 -10.59 2.44
N LEU A 103 -9.25 -10.76 2.61
CA LEU A 103 -8.54 -11.89 2.02
C LEU A 103 -8.93 -13.21 2.70
N LEU A 104 -9.07 -13.22 4.03
CA LEU A 104 -9.55 -14.37 4.79
C LEU A 104 -10.97 -14.77 4.36
N GLU A 105 -11.88 -13.79 4.18
CA GLU A 105 -13.22 -14.05 3.62
C GLU A 105 -13.14 -14.65 2.21
N ALA A 106 -12.23 -14.16 1.37
CA ALA A 106 -12.01 -14.71 0.04
C ALA A 106 -11.50 -16.17 0.08
N GLU A 107 -10.59 -16.50 0.99
CA GLU A 107 -10.12 -17.88 1.19
C GLU A 107 -11.21 -18.80 1.70
N PHE A 108 -12.03 -18.39 2.65
CA PHE A 108 -13.18 -19.16 3.11
C PHE A 108 -14.19 -19.41 1.97
N LYS A 109 -14.47 -18.38 1.17
CA LYS A 109 -15.34 -18.50 -0.02
C LYS A 109 -14.80 -19.52 -1.00
N ARG A 110 -13.47 -19.52 -1.28
CA ARG A 110 -12.82 -20.50 -2.14
C ARG A 110 -12.88 -21.92 -1.57
N ALA A 111 -12.74 -22.02 -0.26
CA ALA A 111 -12.88 -23.30 0.47
C ALA A 111 -14.34 -23.80 0.56
N ARG A 112 -15.32 -23.00 0.13
CA ARG A 112 -16.77 -23.26 0.27
C ARG A 112 -17.20 -23.43 1.72
N VAL A 113 -16.56 -22.72 2.62
CA VAL A 113 -16.90 -22.62 4.04
C VAL A 113 -17.51 -21.26 4.28
N GLU A 114 -18.68 -21.23 4.89
CA GLU A 114 -19.35 -19.97 5.23
C GLU A 114 -18.61 -19.27 6.36
N PHE A 115 -18.15 -18.07 6.10
CA PHE A 115 -17.54 -17.18 7.07
C PHE A 115 -17.92 -15.73 6.72
N SER A 116 -18.34 -14.97 7.71
CA SER A 116 -18.76 -13.58 7.53
C SER A 116 -18.29 -12.73 8.71
N ARG A 117 -18.01 -11.49 8.43
CA ARG A 117 -17.83 -10.45 9.46
C ARG A 117 -19.15 -9.99 10.08
N GLU A 118 -20.29 -10.37 9.52
CA GLU A 118 -21.59 -9.98 10.05
C GLU A 118 -21.78 -10.51 11.49
N GLY A 119 -22.24 -9.63 12.38
CA GLY A 119 -22.39 -9.93 13.80
C GLY A 119 -21.09 -9.92 14.62
N ARG A 120 -19.93 -9.64 13.99
CA ARG A 120 -18.62 -9.48 14.64
C ARG A 120 -18.23 -8.00 14.73
N ARG A 121 -17.63 -7.61 15.84
CA ARG A 121 -16.95 -6.32 15.92
C ARG A 121 -15.57 -6.45 15.26
N VAL A 122 -15.20 -5.46 14.46
CA VAL A 122 -13.88 -5.39 13.81
C VAL A 122 -13.15 -4.18 14.37
N ILE A 123 -12.02 -4.40 15.03
CA ILE A 123 -11.21 -3.37 15.67
C ILE A 123 -9.89 -3.25 14.91
N ASP A 124 -9.78 -2.17 14.13
CA ASP A 124 -8.59 -1.89 13.34
C ASP A 124 -7.70 -0.87 14.06
N THR A 125 -6.58 -1.34 14.57
CA THR A 125 -5.66 -0.49 15.36
C THR A 125 -4.98 0.59 14.51
N MET A 126 -4.88 0.40 13.18
CA MET A 126 -4.41 1.44 12.27
C MET A 126 -5.42 2.60 12.18
N VAL A 127 -6.72 2.29 12.20
CA VAL A 127 -7.77 3.33 12.22
C VAL A 127 -7.69 4.14 13.51
N ILE A 128 -7.52 3.46 14.65
CA ILE A 128 -7.32 4.14 15.95
C ILE A 128 -6.07 5.02 15.89
N TYR A 129 -4.95 4.46 15.44
CA TYR A 129 -3.68 5.20 15.30
C TYR A 129 -3.85 6.47 14.46
N HIS A 130 -4.46 6.34 13.28
CA HIS A 130 -4.67 7.48 12.37
C HIS A 130 -5.68 8.51 12.90
N SER A 131 -6.62 8.09 13.76
CA SER A 131 -7.61 8.98 14.37
C SER A 131 -7.06 9.75 15.59
N MET A 132 -6.15 9.09 16.33
CA MET A 132 -5.60 9.64 17.57
C MET A 132 -4.27 10.38 17.37
N GLU A 133 -3.56 10.12 16.25
CA GLU A 133 -2.28 10.73 15.90
C GLU A 133 -2.47 11.64 14.67
N PRO A 134 -2.78 12.94 14.88
CA PRO A 134 -2.98 13.88 13.78
C PRO A 134 -1.74 13.97 12.87
N ARG A 135 -1.99 14.07 11.55
CA ARG A 135 -0.94 14.18 10.52
C ARG A 135 -1.04 15.51 9.76
N ASP A 136 -1.37 16.57 10.49
CA ASP A 136 -1.41 17.92 9.98
C ASP A 136 -0.12 18.70 10.31
N LEU A 137 -0.04 19.92 9.77
CA LEU A 137 1.12 20.78 9.96
C LEU A 137 1.36 21.10 11.45
N SER A 138 0.31 21.34 12.22
CA SER A 138 0.40 21.68 13.64
C SER A 138 0.96 20.53 14.47
N ALA A 139 0.48 19.32 14.22
CA ALA A 139 0.99 18.11 14.87
C ALA A 139 2.46 17.84 14.50
N ALA A 140 2.82 17.99 13.21
CA ALA A 140 4.19 17.85 12.77
C ALA A 140 5.09 18.92 13.42
N TYR A 141 4.64 20.16 13.47
CA TYR A 141 5.39 21.26 14.08
C TYR A 141 5.65 21.01 15.57
N ALA A 142 4.61 20.63 16.33
CA ALA A 142 4.74 20.29 17.74
C ALA A 142 5.71 19.11 17.96
N ARG A 143 5.59 18.05 17.10
CA ARG A 143 6.45 16.87 17.19
C ARG A 143 7.94 17.18 16.97
N TYR A 144 8.27 17.96 15.95
CA TYR A 144 9.67 18.18 15.54
C TYR A 144 10.32 19.35 16.29
N THR A 145 9.56 20.37 16.68
CA THR A 145 10.10 21.59 17.32
C THR A 145 9.78 21.70 18.80
N GLY A 146 8.80 20.94 19.30
CA GLY A 146 8.28 21.07 20.67
C GLY A 146 7.46 22.35 20.88
N LYS A 147 7.07 23.05 19.82
CA LYS A 147 6.34 24.34 19.85
C LYS A 147 4.94 24.19 19.27
N GLU A 148 4.10 25.19 19.47
CA GLU A 148 2.80 25.33 18.80
C GLU A 148 2.84 26.46 17.78
N ILE A 149 2.06 26.34 16.68
CA ILE A 149 1.89 27.41 15.69
C ILE A 149 0.98 28.48 16.30
N GLU A 150 1.42 29.72 16.36
CA GLU A 150 0.66 30.81 16.98
C GLU A 150 -0.66 31.09 16.26
N ARG A 151 -0.66 31.04 14.93
CA ARG A 151 -1.84 31.29 14.08
C ARG A 151 -1.91 30.24 12.96
N PRO A 152 -2.43 29.04 13.26
CA PRO A 152 -2.68 28.03 12.23
C PRO A 152 -3.59 28.59 11.13
N HIS A 153 -3.33 28.16 9.89
CA HIS A 153 -4.00 28.64 8.67
C HIS A 153 -3.69 30.09 8.26
N ALA A 154 -2.67 30.71 8.85
CA ALA A 154 -2.07 31.91 8.33
C ALA A 154 -0.86 31.54 7.45
N ALA A 155 -0.95 31.77 6.14
CA ALA A 155 0.03 31.28 5.17
C ALA A 155 1.50 31.59 5.52
N GLY A 156 1.77 32.77 6.10
CA GLY A 156 3.12 33.15 6.53
C GLY A 156 3.64 32.34 7.73
N ASP A 157 2.77 32.04 8.68
CA ASP A 157 3.12 31.25 9.87
C ASP A 157 3.24 29.76 9.50
N ASP A 158 2.39 29.27 8.60
CA ASP A 158 2.43 27.90 8.08
C ASP A 158 3.71 27.66 7.24
N ALA A 159 4.09 28.62 6.39
CA ALA A 159 5.34 28.54 5.63
C ALA A 159 6.57 28.53 6.54
N ARG A 160 6.57 29.32 7.60
CA ARG A 160 7.66 29.33 8.60
C ARG A 160 7.70 28.02 9.37
N ALA A 161 6.56 27.51 9.80
CA ALA A 161 6.46 26.22 10.48
C ALA A 161 6.99 25.08 9.59
N ALA A 162 6.68 25.07 8.30
CA ALA A 162 7.21 24.08 7.36
C ALA A 162 8.75 24.15 7.24
N ALA A 163 9.32 25.36 7.21
CA ALA A 163 10.78 25.53 7.18
C ALA A 163 11.45 25.05 8.46
N GLU A 164 10.89 25.38 9.64
CA GLU A 164 11.42 24.91 10.93
C GLU A 164 11.28 23.39 11.09
N ILE A 165 10.21 22.78 10.57
CA ILE A 165 10.04 21.32 10.52
C ILE A 165 11.16 20.69 9.68
N LEU A 166 11.42 21.21 8.48
CA LEU A 166 12.46 20.66 7.62
C LEU A 166 13.85 20.73 8.31
N ASP A 167 14.17 21.84 8.92
CA ASP A 167 15.44 22.00 9.64
C ASP A 167 15.56 20.99 10.80
N ALA A 168 14.50 20.83 11.58
CA ALA A 168 14.44 19.85 12.66
C ALA A 168 14.53 18.40 12.15
N GLN A 169 13.89 18.07 11.02
CA GLN A 169 13.99 16.75 10.38
C GLN A 169 15.44 16.47 9.92
N LEU A 170 16.10 17.46 9.31
CA LEU A 170 17.49 17.33 8.89
C LEU A 170 18.47 17.17 10.06
N ALA A 171 18.13 17.68 11.23
CA ALA A 171 18.89 17.47 12.46
C ALA A 171 18.62 16.09 13.08
N LEU A 172 17.36 15.64 13.05
CA LEU A 172 16.92 14.39 13.68
C LEU A 172 17.32 13.16 12.87
N TYR A 173 17.27 13.24 11.54
CA TYR A 173 17.53 12.13 10.63
C TYR A 173 18.87 12.29 9.88
N PRO A 174 19.97 11.70 10.39
CA PRO A 174 21.31 11.87 9.78
C PRO A 174 21.39 11.36 8.33
N ASP A 175 20.58 10.35 7.99
CA ASP A 175 20.55 9.72 6.67
C ASP A 175 19.81 10.54 5.62
N LEU A 176 19.11 11.61 6.01
CA LEU A 176 18.48 12.51 5.05
C LEU A 176 19.52 13.30 4.26
N PRO A 177 19.32 13.45 2.93
CA PRO A 177 20.16 14.33 2.12
C PRO A 177 20.15 15.76 2.65
N LYS A 178 21.28 16.47 2.53
CA LYS A 178 21.44 17.85 3.06
C LYS A 178 21.32 18.94 2.00
N THR A 179 21.18 18.59 0.72
CA THR A 179 21.02 19.57 -0.37
C THR A 179 19.61 19.56 -0.92
N ALA A 180 19.10 20.71 -1.38
CA ALA A 180 17.77 20.83 -1.94
C ALA A 180 17.55 19.86 -3.13
N ALA A 181 18.53 19.73 -4.02
CA ALA A 181 18.45 18.81 -5.15
C ALA A 181 18.34 17.33 -4.73
N ALA A 182 19.09 16.91 -3.71
CA ALA A 182 19.02 15.54 -3.22
C ALA A 182 17.75 15.29 -2.39
N LEU A 183 17.27 16.28 -1.62
CA LEU A 183 15.98 16.22 -0.94
C LEU A 183 14.83 16.16 -1.93
N HIS A 184 14.92 16.91 -3.03
CA HIS A 184 13.92 16.84 -4.10
C HIS A 184 13.79 15.39 -4.63
N ARG A 185 14.92 14.76 -4.98
CA ARG A 185 14.91 13.34 -5.41
C ARG A 185 14.38 12.39 -4.33
N PHE A 186 14.76 12.61 -3.07
CA PHE A 186 14.26 11.82 -1.95
C PHE A 186 12.72 11.91 -1.80
N CYS A 187 12.17 13.10 -1.97
CA CYS A 187 10.71 13.30 -1.91
C CYS A 187 9.95 12.81 -3.16
N ASN A 188 10.68 12.64 -4.28
CA ASN A 188 10.11 12.28 -5.58
C ASN A 188 10.94 11.15 -6.23
N PRO A 189 11.01 9.96 -5.62
CA PRO A 189 11.94 8.89 -6.06
C PRO A 189 11.65 8.40 -7.48
N ASP A 190 10.42 8.50 -7.94
CA ASP A 190 9.99 8.03 -9.26
C ASP A 190 10.08 9.11 -10.34
N GLN A 191 10.43 10.36 -9.97
CA GLN A 191 10.35 11.50 -10.88
C GLN A 191 11.37 11.45 -12.02
N ASP A 192 12.53 10.86 -11.78
CA ASP A 192 13.58 10.69 -12.80
C ASP A 192 13.11 9.78 -13.96
N ASN A 193 12.09 8.98 -13.72
CA ASN A 193 11.48 8.09 -14.73
C ASN A 193 10.22 8.69 -15.38
N TRP A 194 9.77 9.86 -14.93
CA TRP A 194 8.57 10.47 -15.50
C TRP A 194 8.84 11.02 -16.90
N VAL A 195 7.93 10.73 -17.80
CA VAL A 195 7.99 11.26 -19.18
C VAL A 195 7.02 12.42 -19.42
N ASP A 196 6.30 12.82 -18.37
CA ASP A 196 5.42 13.99 -18.37
C ASP A 196 5.49 14.71 -17.01
N PRO A 197 5.15 16.02 -16.94
CA PRO A 197 5.29 16.83 -15.72
C PRO A 197 4.47 16.34 -14.52
N ASP A 198 3.37 15.63 -14.78
CA ASP A 198 2.43 15.17 -13.75
C ASP A 198 2.71 13.74 -13.29
N GLY A 199 3.73 13.08 -13.88
CA GLY A 199 4.12 11.71 -13.59
C GLY A 199 3.04 10.68 -13.89
N ARG A 200 2.20 10.94 -14.89
CA ARG A 200 1.15 10.02 -15.34
C ARG A 200 1.68 8.92 -16.24
N LEU A 201 2.76 9.21 -16.93
CA LEU A 201 3.51 8.25 -17.73
C LEU A 201 4.94 8.18 -17.19
N ALA A 202 5.52 6.98 -17.19
CA ALA A 202 6.87 6.74 -16.70
C ALA A 202 7.65 5.86 -17.70
N LEU A 203 8.96 5.95 -17.68
CA LEU A 203 9.85 5.08 -18.43
C LEU A 203 10.24 3.88 -17.55
N THR A 204 9.86 2.68 -17.96
CA THR A 204 10.21 1.43 -17.25
C THR A 204 10.81 0.47 -18.26
N ASP A 205 12.03 0.00 -18.02
CA ASP A 205 12.76 -0.91 -18.91
C ASP A 205 12.85 -0.44 -20.37
N GLY A 206 12.88 0.89 -20.58
CA GLY A 206 12.98 1.50 -21.90
C GLY A 206 11.63 1.68 -22.63
N GLU A 207 10.53 1.32 -22.00
CA GLU A 207 9.16 1.51 -22.53
C GLU A 207 8.39 2.53 -21.70
N VAL A 208 7.49 3.26 -22.37
CA VAL A 208 6.58 4.17 -21.70
C VAL A 208 5.43 3.37 -21.08
N THR A 209 5.29 3.46 -19.76
CA THR A 209 4.25 2.78 -18.98
C THR A 209 3.26 3.77 -18.39
N ILE A 210 2.05 3.32 -18.17
CA ILE A 210 1.02 4.08 -17.45
C ILE A 210 1.32 4.05 -15.95
N ASN A 211 1.38 5.21 -15.30
CA ASN A 211 1.71 5.33 -13.88
C ASN A 211 0.49 5.70 -13.01
N PHE A 212 -0.72 5.42 -13.47
CA PHE A 212 -1.95 5.70 -12.71
C PHE A 212 -3.06 4.69 -13.03
N GLY A 213 -4.08 4.67 -12.15
CA GLY A 213 -5.31 3.91 -12.37
C GLY A 213 -5.10 2.39 -12.38
N GLN A 214 -6.02 1.69 -13.07
CA GLN A 214 -6.05 0.22 -13.10
C GLN A 214 -4.92 -0.39 -13.95
N HIS A 215 -4.36 0.37 -14.90
CA HIS A 215 -3.26 -0.05 -15.79
C HIS A 215 -1.89 0.46 -15.32
N LYS A 216 -1.76 0.82 -14.04
CA LYS A 216 -0.47 1.26 -13.50
C LYS A 216 0.59 0.16 -13.67
N GLY A 217 1.71 0.51 -14.31
CA GLY A 217 2.84 -0.39 -14.60
C GLY A 217 2.73 -1.13 -15.93
N GLU A 218 1.61 -1.02 -16.65
CA GLU A 218 1.45 -1.62 -17.96
C GLU A 218 2.02 -0.72 -19.08
N SER A 219 2.54 -1.33 -20.15
CA SER A 219 3.04 -0.60 -21.31
C SER A 219 1.91 0.18 -21.97
N LEU A 220 2.17 1.47 -22.25
CA LEU A 220 1.21 2.33 -22.95
C LEU A 220 0.84 1.74 -24.32
N LYS A 221 1.80 1.07 -24.98
CA LYS A 221 1.59 0.37 -26.24
C LYS A 221 0.63 -0.81 -26.09
N ASP A 222 0.86 -1.66 -25.08
CA ASP A 222 0.03 -2.86 -24.88
C ASP A 222 -1.41 -2.46 -24.55
N VAL A 223 -1.59 -1.42 -23.72
CA VAL A 223 -2.93 -0.91 -23.41
C VAL A 223 -3.58 -0.29 -24.64
N ALA A 224 -2.82 0.36 -25.54
CA ALA A 224 -3.36 0.88 -26.81
C ALA A 224 -3.86 -0.24 -27.74
N GLU A 225 -3.19 -1.39 -27.73
CA GLU A 225 -3.58 -2.54 -28.55
C GLU A 225 -4.73 -3.34 -27.92
N MET A 226 -4.71 -3.54 -26.60
CA MET A 226 -5.64 -4.44 -25.90
C MET A 226 -6.90 -3.73 -25.40
N GLU A 227 -6.78 -2.49 -24.91
CA GLU A 227 -7.87 -1.71 -24.31
C GLU A 227 -7.90 -0.25 -24.80
N PRO A 228 -8.04 -0.01 -26.12
CA PRO A 228 -8.00 1.34 -26.70
C PRO A 228 -9.08 2.27 -26.14
N ASP A 229 -10.19 1.73 -25.67
CA ASP A 229 -11.29 2.54 -25.12
C ASP A 229 -10.91 3.18 -23.78
N TYR A 230 -10.02 2.56 -22.98
CA TYR A 230 -9.47 3.18 -21.79
C TYR A 230 -8.62 4.42 -22.16
N LEU A 231 -7.77 4.31 -23.17
CA LEU A 231 -6.94 5.44 -23.62
C LEU A 231 -7.76 6.55 -24.26
N LYS A 232 -8.84 6.23 -24.98
CA LYS A 232 -9.80 7.25 -25.47
C LYS A 232 -10.44 7.99 -24.29
N TRP A 233 -10.82 7.27 -23.22
CA TRP A 233 -11.31 7.90 -22.00
C TRP A 233 -10.25 8.83 -21.37
N VAL A 234 -8.96 8.45 -21.37
CA VAL A 234 -7.88 9.31 -20.90
C VAL A 234 -7.81 10.62 -21.70
N LEU A 235 -8.01 10.58 -23.02
CA LEU A 235 -8.04 11.77 -23.87
C LEU A 235 -9.17 12.74 -23.53
N ASP A 236 -10.29 12.24 -23.00
CA ASP A 236 -11.45 13.02 -22.60
C ASP A 236 -11.34 13.61 -21.18
N GLN A 237 -10.31 13.20 -20.43
CA GLN A 237 -10.07 13.70 -19.07
C GLN A 237 -9.15 14.94 -19.06
N ASP A 238 -9.09 15.62 -17.91
CA ASP A 238 -8.23 16.79 -17.68
C ASP A 238 -6.78 16.38 -17.36
N PHE A 239 -6.12 15.75 -18.34
CA PHE A 239 -4.69 15.46 -18.30
C PHE A 239 -3.90 16.52 -19.07
N SER A 240 -2.60 16.62 -18.75
CA SER A 240 -1.71 17.56 -19.45
C SER A 240 -1.70 17.33 -20.97
N SER A 241 -1.35 18.37 -21.72
CA SER A 241 -1.25 18.26 -23.17
C SER A 241 -0.23 17.21 -23.62
N GLN A 242 0.84 17.04 -22.84
CA GLN A 242 1.89 16.07 -23.10
C GLN A 242 1.37 14.63 -22.95
N VAL A 243 0.68 14.31 -21.86
CA VAL A 243 0.03 13.00 -21.66
C VAL A 243 -0.93 12.70 -22.79
N ARG A 244 -1.83 13.64 -23.12
CA ARG A 244 -2.79 13.45 -24.21
C ARG A 244 -2.12 13.25 -25.56
N SER A 245 -1.04 13.96 -25.86
CA SER A 245 -0.26 13.80 -27.09
C SER A 245 0.36 12.40 -27.20
N MET A 246 0.97 11.92 -26.11
CA MET A 246 1.59 10.59 -26.07
C MET A 246 0.57 9.47 -26.17
N VAL A 247 -0.58 9.63 -25.50
CA VAL A 247 -1.70 8.67 -25.58
C VAL A 247 -2.30 8.63 -26.99
N ALA A 248 -2.48 9.79 -27.65
CA ALA A 248 -2.97 9.85 -29.02
C ALA A 248 -2.00 9.17 -29.99
N ALA A 249 -0.69 9.46 -29.88
CA ALA A 249 0.34 8.82 -30.69
C ALA A 249 0.34 7.29 -30.52
N ALA A 250 0.20 6.80 -29.27
CA ALA A 250 0.12 5.37 -29.01
C ALA A 250 -1.11 4.71 -29.65
N LEU A 251 -2.27 5.39 -29.63
CA LEU A 251 -3.49 4.91 -30.32
C LEU A 251 -3.36 4.88 -31.85
N ASP A 252 -2.53 5.77 -32.42
CA ASP A 252 -2.24 5.80 -33.86
C ASP A 252 -1.12 4.80 -34.22
N GLY A 253 -0.60 4.03 -33.26
CA GLY A 253 0.47 3.06 -33.47
C GLY A 253 1.86 3.69 -33.57
N GLU A 254 2.00 4.97 -33.23
CA GLU A 254 3.27 5.67 -33.10
C GLU A 254 3.81 5.48 -31.68
N LEU A 255 4.99 4.86 -31.55
CA LEU A 255 5.63 4.71 -30.22
C LEU A 255 6.15 6.07 -29.77
N PRO A 256 5.63 6.63 -28.66
CA PRO A 256 6.19 7.87 -28.15
C PRO A 256 7.64 7.62 -27.71
N SER A 257 8.56 8.35 -28.33
CA SER A 257 9.95 8.36 -27.85
C SER A 257 10.00 9.12 -26.52
N PRO A 258 10.75 8.63 -25.52
CA PRO A 258 10.98 9.40 -24.30
C PRO A 258 11.60 10.76 -24.69
N PRO A 259 11.26 11.84 -23.94
CA PRO A 259 11.91 13.13 -24.17
C PRO A 259 13.43 12.96 -24.05
N GLU A 260 14.18 13.58 -24.94
CA GLU A 260 15.64 13.61 -24.82
C GLU A 260 15.97 14.25 -23.45
N PRO A 261 16.90 13.67 -22.67
CA PRO A 261 17.33 14.28 -21.42
C PRO A 261 17.87 15.68 -21.74
N ASP A 262 17.39 16.71 -21.03
CA ASP A 262 17.95 18.05 -21.11
C ASP A 262 19.47 17.96 -20.90
N GLU A 263 20.22 18.25 -21.93
CA GLU A 263 21.69 18.38 -21.79
C GLU A 263 21.94 19.48 -20.74
N PRO A 264 22.74 19.23 -19.71
CA PRO A 264 23.08 20.27 -18.77
C PRO A 264 23.72 21.42 -19.53
N GLU A 265 23.12 22.61 -19.50
CA GLU A 265 23.77 23.82 -19.95
C GLU A 265 25.12 23.92 -19.22
N LEU A 266 26.19 23.67 -19.95
CA LEU A 266 27.57 23.95 -19.47
C LEU A 266 27.70 25.45 -19.42
N ASP A 267 27.51 26.04 -18.22
CA ASP A 267 27.92 27.43 -17.99
C ASP A 267 29.41 27.57 -18.29
N GLU A 268 29.76 28.40 -19.28
CA GLU A 268 31.11 28.85 -19.59
C GLU A 268 31.63 29.88 -18.59
#